data_5df27b9519d0d1be022e42fa2326856a
#
_entry.id   5df27b9519d0d1be022e42fa2326856a
#
_cell.length_a   1.000
_cell.length_b   1.000
_cell.length_c   1.000
_cell.angle_alpha   90.00
_cell.angle_beta   90.00
_cell.angle_gamma   90.00
#
_symmetry.space_group_name_H-M   'P 1'
#
loop_
_entity.id
_entity.type
_entity.pdbx_description
1 polymer ?
#
loop_
_entity_poly.entity_id
_entity_poly.type
_entity_poly.pdbx_seq_one_letter_code
_entity_poly.pdbx_strand_id
1 'polypeptide(L)'
;FLSTPWEVVLAGVAEAKAGGRYWKDISVSLQRVGVGFGIAFICAIPIAFLMGWYPKFRKGVEPWIQFFKSIPPIALIPLVVLAMGLSEKSKYTIIFITSFLVMVVTISQGIKEVDLTLVKAAYTFGAKDFNLFCDIMIPASFPFILVAARLGISTALTTLIAAEMTGTIYGLGARIQGAQQFMNQSIVLLGICTIGIIGFILDRVLLWLEKKLTGWK
;
A
#
# COMPACT_ATOMS: atom_id res chain seq x y z
N PHE A 1 -29.05 -14.04 -11.54
CA PHE A 1 -28.65 -12.66 -11.17
C PHE A 1 -27.12 -12.44 -11.09
N LEU A 2 -26.30 -13.47 -10.97
CA LEU A 2 -24.84 -13.36 -11.03
C LEU A 2 -24.33 -14.05 -12.30
N SER A 3 -23.38 -13.39 -12.99
CA SER A 3 -22.72 -14.01 -14.15
C SER A 3 -22.01 -15.29 -13.75
N THR A 4 -22.06 -16.30 -14.61
CA THR A 4 -21.34 -17.55 -14.37
C THR A 4 -19.83 -17.33 -14.47
N PRO A 5 -18.98 -18.13 -13.78
CA PRO A 5 -17.52 -18.02 -13.90
C PRO A 5 -17.03 -18.13 -15.35
N TRP A 6 -17.74 -18.89 -16.19
CA TRP A 6 -17.43 -19.04 -17.60
C TRP A 6 -17.66 -17.74 -18.39
N GLU A 7 -18.75 -17.02 -18.13
CA GLU A 7 -19.02 -15.72 -18.75
C GLU A 7 -17.96 -14.67 -18.38
N VAL A 8 -17.43 -14.72 -17.14
CA VAL A 8 -16.35 -13.84 -16.72
C VAL A 8 -15.06 -14.13 -17.50
N VAL A 9 -14.74 -15.42 -17.72
CA VAL A 9 -13.57 -15.82 -18.52
C VAL A 9 -13.75 -15.37 -19.97
N LEU A 10 -14.93 -15.58 -20.57
CA LEU A 10 -15.21 -15.13 -21.94
C LEU A 10 -15.14 -13.60 -22.06
N ALA A 11 -15.66 -12.85 -21.07
CA ALA A 11 -15.53 -11.41 -21.03
C ALA A 11 -14.06 -10.98 -20.96
N GLY A 12 -13.24 -11.67 -20.15
CA GLY A 12 -11.81 -11.43 -20.06
C GLY A 12 -11.07 -11.63 -21.37
N VAL A 13 -11.36 -12.71 -22.09
CA VAL A 13 -10.78 -12.99 -23.42
C VAL A 13 -11.24 -11.95 -24.46
N ALA A 14 -12.51 -11.57 -24.44
CA ALA A 14 -13.06 -10.56 -25.34
C ALA A 14 -12.40 -9.18 -25.07
N GLU A 15 -12.30 -8.76 -23.81
CA GLU A 15 -11.69 -7.49 -23.42
C GLU A 15 -10.18 -7.45 -23.71
N ALA A 16 -9.47 -8.56 -23.49
CA ALA A 16 -8.05 -8.66 -23.81
C ALA A 16 -7.78 -8.52 -25.33
N LYS A 17 -8.73 -8.96 -26.18
CA LYS A 17 -8.66 -8.88 -27.66
C LYS A 17 -9.19 -7.54 -28.19
N ALA A 18 -10.10 -6.88 -27.49
CA ALA A 18 -10.86 -5.70 -27.95
C ALA A 18 -10.08 -4.37 -27.88
N GLY A 19 -8.84 -4.34 -28.37
CA GLY A 19 -8.18 -3.06 -28.70
C GLY A 19 -7.42 -2.35 -27.57
N GLY A 20 -6.95 -3.05 -26.55
CA GLY A 20 -5.94 -2.50 -25.62
C GLY A 20 -6.45 -1.62 -24.48
N ARG A 21 -7.73 -1.25 -24.43
CA ARG A 21 -8.28 -0.41 -23.34
C ARG A 21 -8.17 -1.12 -21.99
N TYR A 22 -8.41 -2.41 -21.93
CA TYR A 22 -8.29 -3.21 -20.72
C TYR A 22 -6.85 -3.19 -20.15
N TRP A 23 -5.87 -3.38 -21.00
CA TRP A 23 -4.47 -3.32 -20.63
C TRP A 23 -4.03 -1.92 -20.20
N LYS A 24 -4.61 -0.89 -20.83
CA LYS A 24 -4.39 0.50 -20.44
C LYS A 24 -4.97 0.77 -19.05
N ASP A 25 -6.15 0.28 -18.73
CA ASP A 25 -6.76 0.43 -17.41
C ASP A 25 -5.90 -0.24 -16.33
N ILE A 26 -5.38 -1.46 -16.59
CA ILE A 26 -4.43 -2.14 -15.70
C ILE A 26 -3.16 -1.32 -15.50
N SER A 27 -2.55 -0.85 -16.59
CA SER A 27 -1.28 -0.11 -16.50
C SER A 27 -1.43 1.20 -15.73
N VAL A 28 -2.52 1.94 -15.94
CA VAL A 28 -2.82 3.19 -15.25
C VAL A 28 -3.06 2.93 -13.75
N SER A 29 -3.82 1.90 -13.40
CA SER A 29 -4.04 1.50 -12.00
C SER A 29 -2.74 1.10 -11.31
N LEU A 30 -1.89 0.29 -11.96
CA LEU A 30 -0.57 -0.10 -11.44
C LEU A 30 0.35 1.09 -11.28
N GLN A 31 0.36 2.03 -12.22
CA GLN A 31 1.15 3.26 -12.11
C GLN A 31 0.72 4.10 -10.90
N ARG A 32 -0.59 4.24 -10.67
CA ARG A 32 -1.13 4.98 -9.51
C ARG A 32 -0.70 4.34 -8.19
N VAL A 33 -0.84 3.03 -8.07
CA VAL A 33 -0.37 2.29 -6.90
C VAL A 33 1.14 2.43 -6.75
N GLY A 34 1.89 2.20 -7.81
CA GLY A 34 3.35 2.26 -7.79
C GLY A 34 3.87 3.62 -7.31
N VAL A 35 3.32 4.71 -7.85
CA VAL A 35 3.72 6.07 -7.45
C VAL A 35 3.27 6.39 -6.02
N GLY A 36 1.98 6.21 -5.70
CA GLY A 36 1.44 6.58 -4.39
C GLY A 36 2.06 5.75 -3.25
N PHE A 37 2.13 4.43 -3.44
CA PHE A 37 2.77 3.52 -2.49
C PHE A 37 4.28 3.73 -2.39
N GLY A 38 4.98 3.92 -3.53
CA GLY A 38 6.43 4.12 -3.55
C GLY A 38 6.85 5.34 -2.75
N ILE A 39 6.18 6.49 -2.95
CA ILE A 39 6.44 7.69 -2.15
C ILE A 39 6.11 7.45 -0.68
N ALA A 40 4.97 6.79 -0.40
CA ALA A 40 4.58 6.45 0.97
C ALA A 40 5.62 5.56 1.67
N PHE A 41 6.17 4.56 0.98
CA PHE A 41 7.18 3.66 1.51
C PHE A 41 8.49 4.39 1.85
N ILE A 42 8.97 5.24 0.93
CA ILE A 42 10.18 6.04 1.14
C ILE A 42 10.03 7.01 2.33
N CYS A 43 8.85 7.63 2.48
CA CYS A 43 8.60 8.57 3.58
C CYS A 43 8.31 7.86 4.91
N ALA A 44 7.68 6.68 4.89
CA ALA A 44 7.30 5.95 6.09
C ALA A 44 8.51 5.42 6.87
N ILE A 45 9.54 4.96 6.18
CA ILE A 45 10.74 4.38 6.81
C ILE A 45 11.41 5.38 7.77
N PRO A 46 11.87 6.57 7.33
CA PRO A 46 12.57 7.51 8.23
C PRO A 46 11.68 7.97 9.38
N ILE A 47 10.40 8.23 9.14
CA ILE A 47 9.48 8.68 10.19
C ILE A 47 9.24 7.58 11.22
N ALA A 48 9.06 6.33 10.78
CA ALA A 48 8.89 5.19 11.68
C ALA A 48 10.13 4.93 12.53
N PHE A 49 11.33 5.07 11.94
CA PHE A 49 12.59 4.96 12.70
C PHE A 49 12.74 6.08 13.72
N LEU A 50 12.42 7.33 13.36
CA LEU A 50 12.40 8.45 14.32
C LEU A 50 11.43 8.20 15.48
N MET A 51 10.25 7.65 15.19
CA MET A 51 9.26 7.27 16.22
C MET A 51 9.73 6.08 17.07
N GLY A 52 10.39 5.11 16.47
CA GLY A 52 10.92 3.94 17.16
C GLY A 52 12.07 4.31 18.12
N TRP A 53 13.00 5.18 17.67
CA TRP A 53 14.21 5.54 18.40
C TRP A 53 14.01 6.66 19.42
N TYR A 54 13.22 7.70 19.08
CA TYR A 54 13.03 8.87 19.95
C TYR A 54 11.66 8.86 20.64
N PRO A 55 11.57 8.49 21.94
CA PRO A 55 10.29 8.44 22.67
C PRO A 55 9.56 9.80 22.73
N LYS A 56 10.30 10.91 22.77
CA LYS A 56 9.71 12.27 22.78
C LYS A 56 9.03 12.57 21.44
N PHE A 57 9.70 12.28 20.33
CA PHE A 57 9.14 12.44 18.98
C PHE A 57 7.89 11.56 18.80
N ARG A 58 7.98 10.30 19.23
CA ARG A 58 6.85 9.38 19.19
C ARG A 58 5.62 9.91 19.93
N LYS A 59 5.79 10.37 21.20
CA LYS A 59 4.67 10.89 21.99
C LYS A 59 3.97 12.07 21.32
N GLY A 60 4.71 12.88 20.56
CA GLY A 60 4.14 14.01 19.82
C GLY A 60 3.41 13.60 18.53
N VAL A 61 3.90 12.59 17.81
CA VAL A 61 3.42 12.25 16.45
C VAL A 61 2.43 11.07 16.46
N GLU A 62 2.62 10.08 17.33
CA GLU A 62 1.80 8.86 17.39
C GLU A 62 0.28 9.14 17.54
N PRO A 63 -0.17 10.09 18.40
CA PRO A 63 -1.60 10.39 18.53
C PRO A 63 -2.22 10.89 17.21
N TRP A 64 -1.50 11.73 16.46
CA TRP A 64 -1.95 12.25 15.18
C TRP A 64 -2.04 11.16 14.12
N ILE A 65 -1.02 10.29 14.04
CA ILE A 65 -1.02 9.16 13.12
C ILE A 65 -2.19 8.22 13.43
N GLN A 66 -2.43 7.90 14.70
CA GLN A 66 -3.54 7.04 15.11
C GLN A 66 -4.89 7.68 14.81
N PHE A 67 -5.03 8.98 15.03
CA PHE A 67 -6.24 9.73 14.69
C PHE A 67 -6.54 9.63 13.18
N PHE A 68 -5.57 9.98 12.33
CA PHE A 68 -5.77 9.92 10.89
C PHE A 68 -5.96 8.51 10.35
N LYS A 69 -5.28 7.52 10.93
CA LYS A 69 -5.45 6.10 10.58
C LYS A 69 -6.86 5.59 10.89
N SER A 70 -7.54 6.15 11.90
CA SER A 70 -8.90 5.76 12.26
C SER A 70 -9.96 6.28 11.28
N ILE A 71 -9.59 7.25 10.42
CA ILE A 71 -10.50 7.78 9.40
C ILE A 71 -10.55 6.77 8.23
N PRO A 72 -11.75 6.28 7.84
CA PRO A 72 -11.87 5.40 6.68
C PRO A 72 -11.31 6.06 5.42
N PRO A 73 -10.45 5.38 4.63
CA PRO A 73 -9.84 5.95 3.42
C PRO A 73 -10.84 6.55 2.44
N ILE A 74 -12.01 5.92 2.29
CA ILE A 74 -13.06 6.37 1.39
C ILE A 74 -13.62 7.75 1.78
N ALA A 75 -13.61 8.08 3.08
CA ALA A 75 -14.07 9.38 3.58
C ALA A 75 -13.10 10.53 3.25
N LEU A 76 -11.82 10.23 3.01
CA LEU A 76 -10.81 11.21 2.63
C LEU A 76 -10.90 11.61 1.15
N ILE A 77 -11.50 10.78 0.30
CA ILE A 77 -11.56 11.02 -1.15
C ILE A 77 -12.23 12.37 -1.48
N PRO A 78 -13.43 12.68 -0.99
CA PRO A 78 -14.06 13.97 -1.30
C PRO A 78 -13.21 15.16 -0.84
N LEU A 79 -12.58 15.06 0.34
CA LEU A 79 -11.74 16.13 0.88
C LEU A 79 -10.53 16.41 -0.03
N VAL A 80 -9.82 15.35 -0.46
CA VAL A 80 -8.65 15.49 -1.34
C VAL A 80 -9.07 15.97 -2.73
N VAL A 81 -10.21 15.51 -3.25
CA VAL A 81 -10.76 15.98 -4.53
C VAL A 81 -11.16 17.47 -4.45
N LEU A 82 -11.73 17.93 -3.36
CA LEU A 82 -12.03 19.36 -3.16
C LEU A 82 -10.75 20.20 -3.11
N ALA A 83 -9.68 19.69 -2.49
CA ALA A 83 -8.43 20.43 -2.36
C ALA A 83 -7.58 20.44 -3.64
N MET A 84 -7.59 19.35 -4.42
CA MET A 84 -6.65 19.12 -5.54
C MET A 84 -7.34 18.89 -6.89
N GLY A 85 -8.68 18.92 -6.92
CA GLY A 85 -9.48 18.61 -8.11
C GLY A 85 -9.48 17.12 -8.47
N LEU A 86 -10.20 16.80 -9.57
CA LEU A 86 -10.24 15.44 -10.16
C LEU A 86 -8.97 15.16 -10.98
N SER A 87 -7.81 15.27 -10.37
CA SER A 87 -6.51 15.10 -11.03
C SER A 87 -5.85 13.77 -10.66
N GLU A 88 -4.81 13.39 -11.41
CA GLU A 88 -3.98 12.24 -11.04
C GLU A 88 -3.27 12.45 -9.70
N LYS A 89 -2.92 13.71 -9.38
CA LYS A 89 -2.29 14.07 -8.11
C LYS A 89 -3.19 13.73 -6.91
N SER A 90 -4.50 13.97 -7.00
CA SER A 90 -5.42 13.62 -5.91
C SER A 90 -5.45 12.13 -5.62
N LYS A 91 -5.38 11.29 -6.67
CA LYS A 91 -5.33 9.82 -6.53
C LYS A 91 -4.03 9.35 -5.88
N TYR A 92 -2.88 9.87 -6.35
CA TYR A 92 -1.59 9.56 -5.71
C TYR A 92 -1.57 9.98 -4.24
N THR A 93 -2.14 11.15 -3.93
CA THR A 93 -2.18 11.67 -2.55
C THR A 93 -3.02 10.79 -1.63
N ILE A 94 -4.19 10.31 -2.08
CA ILE A 94 -5.04 9.43 -1.27
C ILE A 94 -4.33 8.10 -1.01
N ILE A 95 -3.75 7.49 -2.05
CA ILE A 95 -2.99 6.23 -1.94
C ILE A 95 -1.79 6.43 -1.02
N PHE A 96 -1.07 7.56 -1.17
CA PHE A 96 0.04 7.92 -0.31
C PHE A 96 -0.38 8.00 1.16
N ILE A 97 -1.38 8.80 1.50
CA ILE A 97 -1.81 9.02 2.90
C ILE A 97 -2.17 7.69 3.55
N THR A 98 -3.00 6.89 2.90
CA THR A 98 -3.51 5.65 3.49
C THR A 98 -2.43 4.59 3.68
N SER A 99 -1.56 4.40 2.69
CA SER A 99 -0.44 3.47 2.77
C SER A 99 0.61 3.93 3.77
N PHE A 100 0.94 5.22 3.77
CA PHE A 100 1.90 5.83 4.69
C PHE A 100 1.51 5.62 6.16
N LEU A 101 0.27 5.93 6.53
CA LEU A 101 -0.22 5.79 7.90
C LEU A 101 -0.12 4.34 8.41
N VAL A 102 -0.49 3.37 7.57
CA VAL A 102 -0.39 1.95 7.92
C VAL A 102 1.06 1.53 8.08
N MET A 103 1.93 1.89 7.14
CA MET A 103 3.34 1.51 7.16
C MET A 103 4.10 2.13 8.33
N VAL A 104 3.92 3.42 8.63
CA VAL A 104 4.59 4.08 9.75
C VAL A 104 4.26 3.38 11.07
N VAL A 105 2.98 3.06 11.31
CA VAL A 105 2.58 2.37 12.54
C VAL A 105 3.20 0.99 12.61
N THR A 106 3.12 0.21 11.53
CA THR A 106 3.64 -1.16 11.52
C THR A 106 5.16 -1.21 11.71
N ILE A 107 5.91 -0.37 11.01
CA ILE A 107 7.38 -0.30 11.17
C ILE A 107 7.75 0.16 12.57
N SER A 108 7.11 1.22 13.08
CA SER A 108 7.43 1.74 14.42
C SER A 108 7.11 0.75 15.55
N GLN A 109 6.08 -0.09 15.38
CA GLN A 109 5.79 -1.18 16.28
C GLN A 109 6.86 -2.28 16.18
N GLY A 110 7.23 -2.69 14.98
CA GLY A 110 8.28 -3.68 14.76
C GLY A 110 9.64 -3.27 15.32
N ILE A 111 10.00 -1.98 15.24
CA ILE A 111 11.23 -1.47 15.85
C ILE A 111 11.23 -1.67 17.38
N LYS A 112 10.06 -1.57 18.04
CA LYS A 112 9.95 -1.80 19.49
C LYS A 112 10.07 -3.28 19.88
N GLU A 113 9.85 -4.19 18.94
CA GLU A 113 9.95 -5.64 19.14
C GLU A 113 11.39 -6.16 18.95
N VAL A 114 12.34 -5.30 18.53
CA VAL A 114 13.75 -5.67 18.44
C VAL A 114 14.27 -6.04 19.84
N ASP A 115 14.96 -7.20 19.92
CA ASP A 115 15.44 -7.74 21.18
C ASP A 115 16.43 -6.77 21.87
N LEU A 116 16.03 -6.31 23.05
CA LEU A 116 16.85 -5.44 23.89
C LEU A 116 18.18 -6.08 24.31
N THR A 117 18.28 -7.42 24.25
CA THR A 117 19.51 -8.13 24.55
C THR A 117 20.59 -7.79 23.52
N LEU A 118 20.22 -7.69 22.23
CA LEU A 118 21.13 -7.28 21.17
C LEU A 118 21.63 -5.84 21.40
N VAL A 119 20.74 -4.94 21.80
CA VAL A 119 21.06 -3.56 22.09
C VAL A 119 22.02 -3.46 23.28
N LYS A 120 21.75 -4.17 24.38
CA LYS A 120 22.61 -4.20 25.58
C LYS A 120 23.97 -4.81 25.27
N ALA A 121 24.02 -5.92 24.52
CA ALA A 121 25.28 -6.54 24.13
C ALA A 121 26.15 -5.57 23.31
N ALA A 122 25.59 -4.84 22.38
CA ALA A 122 26.33 -3.87 21.60
C ALA A 122 26.93 -2.75 22.47
N TYR A 123 26.18 -2.25 23.43
CA TYR A 123 26.73 -1.26 24.39
C TYR A 123 27.90 -1.82 25.21
N THR A 124 27.86 -3.09 25.63
CA THR A 124 28.98 -3.71 26.35
C THR A 124 30.22 -3.83 25.47
N PHE A 125 30.07 -3.93 24.17
CA PHE A 125 31.17 -3.89 23.18
C PHE A 125 31.60 -2.47 22.79
N GLY A 126 31.04 -1.42 23.41
CA GLY A 126 31.43 -0.04 23.17
C GLY A 126 30.79 0.60 21.93
N ALA A 127 29.70 0.04 21.40
CA ALA A 127 28.99 0.63 20.28
C ALA A 127 28.40 2.00 20.69
N LYS A 128 28.60 2.99 19.81
CA LYS A 128 27.95 4.32 19.95
C LYS A 128 26.53 4.26 19.40
N ASP A 129 25.68 5.19 19.82
CA ASP A 129 24.26 5.26 19.41
C ASP A 129 24.06 5.18 17.89
N PHE A 130 24.92 5.85 17.11
CA PHE A 130 24.84 5.85 15.66
C PHE A 130 25.16 4.47 15.06
N ASN A 131 26.20 3.79 15.54
CA ASN A 131 26.56 2.44 15.09
C ASN A 131 25.47 1.44 15.48
N LEU A 132 24.96 1.55 16.69
CA LEU A 132 23.85 0.72 17.17
C LEU A 132 22.62 0.90 16.30
N PHE A 133 22.30 2.13 15.89
CA PHE A 133 21.20 2.42 14.98
C PHE A 133 21.41 1.77 13.59
N CYS A 134 22.56 2.00 12.97
CA CYS A 134 22.83 1.55 11.62
C CYS A 134 23.10 0.04 11.51
N ASP A 135 23.89 -0.51 12.46
CA ASP A 135 24.43 -1.86 12.36
C ASP A 135 23.50 -2.92 13.01
N ILE A 136 22.59 -2.48 13.91
CA ILE A 136 21.72 -3.39 14.64
C ILE A 136 20.25 -3.08 14.38
N MET A 137 19.80 -1.85 14.65
CA MET A 137 18.37 -1.54 14.61
C MET A 137 17.81 -1.61 13.20
N ILE A 138 18.50 -1.07 12.19
CA ILE A 138 18.03 -1.12 10.80
C ILE A 138 17.95 -2.57 10.30
N PRO A 139 19.01 -3.40 10.39
CA PRO A 139 18.95 -4.80 9.96
C PRO A 139 17.92 -5.63 10.73
N ALA A 140 17.84 -5.47 12.05
CA ALA A 140 16.88 -6.20 12.88
C ALA A 140 15.43 -5.82 12.58
N SER A 141 15.18 -4.57 12.14
CA SER A 141 13.85 -4.07 11.78
C SER A 141 13.43 -4.42 10.35
N PHE A 142 14.33 -4.93 9.51
CA PHE A 142 14.07 -5.18 8.10
C PHE A 142 12.87 -6.10 7.82
N PRO A 143 12.65 -7.22 8.57
CA PRO A 143 11.46 -8.04 8.42
C PRO A 143 10.15 -7.24 8.62
N PHE A 144 10.13 -6.34 9.60
CA PHE A 144 8.95 -5.51 9.89
C PHE A 144 8.68 -4.48 8.78
N ILE A 145 9.74 -3.98 8.12
CA ILE A 145 9.59 -3.10 6.95
C ILE A 145 8.90 -3.85 5.82
N LEU A 146 9.24 -5.11 5.58
CA LEU A 146 8.63 -5.92 4.54
C LEU A 146 7.17 -6.29 4.87
N VAL A 147 6.87 -6.62 6.12
CA VAL A 147 5.49 -6.80 6.58
C VAL A 147 4.67 -5.52 6.39
N ALA A 148 5.24 -4.37 6.75
CA ALA A 148 4.60 -3.08 6.56
C ALA A 148 4.36 -2.76 5.07
N ALA A 149 5.32 -3.09 4.19
CA ALA A 149 5.16 -2.94 2.74
C ALA A 149 3.99 -3.76 2.20
N ARG A 150 3.83 -5.01 2.65
CA ARG A 150 2.71 -5.87 2.27
C ARG A 150 1.35 -5.30 2.71
N LEU A 151 1.24 -4.83 3.96
CA LEU A 151 0.04 -4.17 4.46
C LEU A 151 -0.23 -2.86 3.72
N GLY A 152 0.82 -2.08 3.42
CA GLY A 152 0.74 -0.85 2.66
C GLY A 152 0.24 -1.06 1.22
N ILE A 153 0.73 -2.08 0.51
CA ILE A 153 0.24 -2.43 -0.84
C ILE A 153 -1.23 -2.87 -0.80
N SER A 154 -1.62 -3.69 0.18
CA SER A 154 -3.02 -4.11 0.33
C SER A 154 -3.94 -2.90 0.53
N THR A 155 -3.53 -1.97 1.39
CA THR A 155 -4.26 -0.71 1.64
C THR A 155 -4.28 0.18 0.39
N ALA A 156 -3.15 0.27 -0.34
CA ALA A 156 -3.04 1.02 -1.58
C ALA A 156 -4.03 0.53 -2.64
N LEU A 157 -4.14 -0.79 -2.84
CA LEU A 157 -5.06 -1.39 -3.81
C LEU A 157 -6.53 -1.13 -3.43
N THR A 158 -6.88 -1.28 -2.15
CA THR A 158 -8.24 -1.01 -1.67
C THR A 158 -8.61 0.46 -1.90
N THR A 159 -7.69 1.38 -1.58
CA THR A 159 -7.91 2.82 -1.72
C THR A 159 -7.91 3.25 -3.18
N LEU A 160 -7.08 2.63 -4.03
CA LEU A 160 -7.04 2.87 -5.47
C LEU A 160 -8.41 2.74 -6.09
N ILE A 161 -9.12 1.62 -5.81
CA ILE A 161 -10.42 1.34 -6.42
C ILE A 161 -11.43 2.43 -6.06
N ALA A 162 -11.50 2.77 -4.76
CA ALA A 162 -12.39 3.82 -4.30
C ALA A 162 -12.06 5.18 -4.94
N ALA A 163 -10.76 5.51 -5.09
CA ALA A 163 -10.31 6.74 -5.74
C ALA A 163 -10.60 6.74 -7.26
N GLU A 164 -10.49 5.59 -7.93
CA GLU A 164 -10.76 5.46 -9.36
C GLU A 164 -12.26 5.47 -9.69
N MET A 165 -13.11 5.02 -8.79
CA MET A 165 -14.57 5.14 -8.93
C MET A 165 -15.04 6.59 -8.88
N THR A 166 -14.17 7.53 -8.48
CA THR A 166 -14.52 8.95 -8.37
C THR A 166 -13.97 9.73 -9.56
N GLY A 167 -14.74 9.79 -10.65
CA GLY A 167 -14.51 10.71 -11.77
C GLY A 167 -13.24 10.44 -12.60
N THR A 168 -12.89 9.18 -12.86
CA THR A 168 -11.78 8.82 -13.76
C THR A 168 -12.26 8.20 -15.06
N ILE A 169 -11.50 8.43 -16.15
CA ILE A 169 -11.78 7.87 -17.47
C ILE A 169 -11.12 6.49 -17.63
N TYR A 170 -9.92 6.32 -17.05
CA TYR A 170 -9.12 5.11 -17.14
C TYR A 170 -8.80 4.55 -15.75
N GLY A 171 -8.71 3.24 -15.66
CA GLY A 171 -8.41 2.48 -14.46
C GLY A 171 -9.41 1.37 -14.21
N LEU A 172 -9.01 0.38 -13.41
CA LEU A 172 -9.84 -0.79 -13.09
C LEU A 172 -11.10 -0.42 -12.30
N GLY A 173 -10.97 0.53 -11.35
CA GLY A 173 -12.12 1.04 -10.58
C GLY A 173 -13.10 1.81 -11.46
N ALA A 174 -12.60 2.65 -12.37
CA ALA A 174 -13.45 3.34 -13.35
C ALA A 174 -14.20 2.38 -14.28
N ARG A 175 -13.52 1.30 -14.71
CA ARG A 175 -14.13 0.23 -15.51
C ARG A 175 -15.24 -0.49 -14.76
N ILE A 176 -14.98 -0.86 -13.50
CA ILE A 176 -15.99 -1.47 -12.63
C ILE A 176 -17.20 -0.57 -12.47
N GLN A 177 -17.00 0.71 -12.20
CA GLN A 177 -18.09 1.68 -12.04
C GLN A 177 -18.90 1.84 -13.33
N GLY A 178 -18.22 1.97 -14.48
CA GLY A 178 -18.88 2.06 -15.78
C GLY A 178 -19.70 0.81 -16.08
N ALA A 179 -19.15 -0.38 -15.87
CA ALA A 179 -19.85 -1.65 -16.06
C ALA A 179 -21.06 -1.79 -15.13
N GLN A 180 -20.96 -1.32 -13.89
CA GLN A 180 -22.07 -1.30 -12.93
C GLN A 180 -23.23 -0.42 -13.40
N GLN A 181 -22.94 0.76 -13.97
CA GLN A 181 -23.98 1.66 -14.50
C GLN A 181 -24.78 1.02 -15.65
N PHE A 182 -24.16 0.16 -16.46
CA PHE A 182 -24.81 -0.58 -17.53
C PHE A 182 -25.27 -1.98 -17.13
N MET A 183 -25.28 -2.31 -15.82
CA MET A 183 -25.66 -3.62 -15.29
C MET A 183 -24.86 -4.80 -15.88
N ASN A 184 -23.66 -4.54 -16.40
CA ASN A 184 -22.79 -5.57 -16.98
C ASN A 184 -21.97 -6.28 -15.88
N GLN A 185 -22.58 -7.30 -15.30
CA GLN A 185 -22.01 -8.02 -14.16
C GLN A 185 -20.73 -8.80 -14.53
N SER A 186 -20.62 -9.31 -15.74
CA SER A 186 -19.42 -10.05 -16.17
C SER A 186 -18.17 -9.17 -16.14
N ILE A 187 -18.28 -7.90 -16.58
CA ILE A 187 -17.17 -6.95 -16.54
C ILE A 187 -16.87 -6.48 -15.13
N VAL A 188 -17.88 -6.30 -14.28
CA VAL A 188 -17.69 -5.98 -12.86
C VAL A 188 -16.88 -7.08 -12.16
N LEU A 189 -17.31 -8.34 -12.32
CA LEU A 189 -16.61 -9.48 -11.72
C LEU A 189 -15.20 -9.66 -12.30
N LEU A 190 -15.04 -9.46 -13.62
CA LEU A 190 -13.72 -9.46 -14.27
C LEU A 190 -12.79 -8.42 -13.63
N GLY A 191 -13.26 -7.19 -13.42
CA GLY A 191 -12.49 -6.14 -12.77
C GLY A 191 -12.05 -6.52 -11.36
N ILE A 192 -12.98 -7.06 -10.55
CA ILE A 192 -12.70 -7.53 -9.19
C ILE A 192 -11.65 -8.66 -9.20
N CYS A 193 -11.82 -9.66 -10.07
CA CYS A 193 -10.86 -10.76 -10.21
C CYS A 193 -9.48 -10.26 -10.64
N THR A 194 -9.42 -9.31 -11.57
CA THR A 194 -8.17 -8.72 -12.04
C THR A 194 -7.41 -8.04 -10.89
N ILE A 195 -8.10 -7.25 -10.08
CA ILE A 195 -7.50 -6.59 -8.92
C ILE A 195 -7.02 -7.62 -7.89
N GLY A 196 -7.82 -8.66 -7.64
CA GLY A 196 -7.43 -9.75 -6.75
C GLY A 196 -6.17 -10.47 -7.23
N ILE A 197 -6.05 -10.74 -8.53
CA ILE A 197 -4.87 -11.36 -9.14
C ILE A 197 -3.65 -10.43 -9.01
N ILE A 198 -3.80 -9.13 -9.29
CA ILE A 198 -2.74 -8.15 -9.15
C ILE A 198 -2.26 -8.10 -7.69
N GLY A 199 -3.19 -7.99 -6.74
CA GLY A 199 -2.88 -7.97 -5.32
C GLY A 199 -2.14 -9.23 -4.87
N PHE A 200 -2.61 -10.40 -5.32
CA PHE A 200 -1.96 -11.68 -5.04
C PHE A 200 -0.53 -11.74 -5.60
N ILE A 201 -0.32 -11.31 -6.84
CA ILE A 201 1.01 -11.29 -7.47
C ILE A 201 1.94 -10.36 -6.69
N LEU A 202 1.50 -9.15 -6.37
CA LEU A 202 2.29 -8.18 -5.61
C LEU A 202 2.67 -8.72 -4.22
N ASP A 203 1.72 -9.35 -3.51
CA ASP A 203 1.99 -10.01 -2.22
C ASP A 203 3.03 -11.14 -2.35
N ARG A 204 2.92 -11.97 -3.40
CA ARG A 204 3.90 -13.05 -3.66
C ARG A 204 5.28 -12.52 -3.98
N VAL A 205 5.38 -11.43 -4.75
CA VAL A 205 6.66 -10.78 -5.04
C VAL A 205 7.30 -10.27 -3.75
N LEU A 206 6.53 -9.60 -2.89
CA LEU A 206 7.04 -9.13 -1.59
C LEU A 206 7.44 -10.26 -0.65
N LEU A 207 6.67 -11.35 -0.59
CA LEU A 207 7.04 -12.55 0.16
C LEU A 207 8.34 -13.18 -0.34
N TRP A 208 8.51 -13.23 -1.64
CA TRP A 208 9.75 -13.73 -2.24
C TRP A 208 10.94 -12.84 -1.88
N LEU A 209 10.78 -11.51 -1.95
CA LEU A 209 11.78 -10.55 -1.51
C LEU A 209 12.09 -10.71 -0.01
N GLU A 210 11.07 -10.90 0.82
CA GLU A 210 11.22 -11.13 2.25
C GLU A 210 12.11 -12.36 2.49
N LYS A 211 11.78 -13.51 1.90
CA LYS A 211 12.58 -14.74 2.05
C LYS A 211 14.02 -14.59 1.58
N LYS A 212 14.24 -13.84 0.48
CA LYS A 212 15.57 -13.64 -0.08
C LYS A 212 16.43 -12.68 0.77
N LEU A 213 15.80 -11.68 1.36
CA LEU A 213 16.46 -10.59 2.09
C LEU A 213 16.56 -10.86 3.60
N THR A 214 15.79 -11.83 4.14
CA THR A 214 15.81 -12.21 5.57
C THR A 214 16.27 -13.65 5.79
N GLY A 215 16.97 -14.25 4.84
CA GLY A 215 17.43 -15.65 4.87
C GLY A 215 18.46 -15.99 5.96
N TRP A 216 18.82 -15.02 6.82
CA TRP A 216 19.70 -15.23 7.99
C TRP A 216 18.93 -15.55 9.30
N LYS A 217 17.59 -15.65 9.25
CA LYS A 217 16.77 -16.06 10.40
C LYS A 217 16.59 -17.55 10.44
#